data_1c6024f38a4ed13573ba280f49c16b6e
#
_entry.id   1c6024f38a4ed13573ba280f49c16b6e
#
_cell.length_a   1.000
_cell.length_b   1.000
_cell.length_c   1.000
_cell.angle_alpha   90.00
_cell.angle_beta   90.00
_cell.angle_gamma   90.00
#
_symmetry.space_group_name_H-M   'P 1'
#
loop_
_entity.id
_entity.type
_entity.pdbx_description
1 polymer ?
#
loop_
_entity_poly.entity_id
_entity_poly.type
_entity_poly.pdbx_seq_one_letter_code
_entity_poly.pdbx_strand_id
1 'polypeptide(L)' 'MTDRYLVRCAAAAGRAMAGVFAARLTATGMVSTWKRERAARYDSEDDAATVARRLERKFSGTTWEVSHG' A
#
# COMPACT_ATOMS: atom_id res chain seq x y z
N MET A 1 -12.41 0.08 -19.67
CA MET A 1 -11.33 0.45 -18.77
C MET A 1 -11.24 -0.51 -17.62
N THR A 2 -10.06 -0.99 -17.34
CA THR A 2 -9.85 -1.94 -16.26
C THR A 2 -9.59 -1.19 -14.97
N ASP A 3 -10.37 -1.49 -13.93
CA ASP A 3 -10.11 -0.93 -12.62
C ASP A 3 -8.82 -1.52 -12.08
N ARG A 4 -8.05 -0.68 -11.43
CA ARG A 4 -6.81 -1.09 -10.79
C ARG A 4 -6.95 -0.93 -9.29
N TYR A 5 -6.17 -1.72 -8.57
CA TYR A 5 -6.19 -1.70 -7.13
C TYR A 5 -4.88 -1.17 -6.60
N LEU A 6 -4.97 -0.32 -5.58
CA LEU A 6 -3.83 0.30 -4.93
C LEU A 6 -3.77 -0.16 -3.49
N VAL A 7 -2.61 -0.03 -2.87
CA VAL A 7 -2.43 -0.33 -1.44
C VAL A 7 -2.11 0.98 -0.73
N ARG A 8 -2.91 1.31 0.27
CA ARG A 8 -2.83 2.57 0.99
C ARG A 8 -2.67 2.31 2.48
N CYS A 9 -1.87 3.11 3.13
CA CYS A 9 -1.72 3.04 4.58
C CYS A 9 -2.95 3.67 5.24
N ALA A 10 -3.72 2.87 5.95
CA ALA A 10 -4.91 3.34 6.64
C ALA A 10 -4.58 3.95 8.00
N ALA A 11 -3.58 3.38 8.69
CA ALA A 11 -3.17 3.86 9.99
C ALA A 11 -1.73 3.47 10.27
N ALA A 12 -1.02 4.31 11.00
CA ALA A 12 0.35 4.03 11.39
C ALA A 12 0.59 4.59 12.79
N ALA A 13 0.82 3.70 13.75
CA ALA A 13 1.03 4.10 15.13
C ALA A 13 2.29 4.95 15.27
N GLY A 14 2.12 6.14 15.84
CA GLY A 14 3.26 7.02 16.13
C GLY A 14 3.95 7.61 14.91
N ARG A 15 3.37 7.51 13.72
CA ARG A 15 3.98 8.02 12.49
C ARG A 15 2.94 8.70 11.62
N ALA A 16 3.37 9.75 10.92
CA ALA A 16 2.49 10.50 10.04
C ALA A 16 2.45 9.88 8.63
N MET A 17 2.14 8.58 8.55
CA MET A 17 2.14 7.85 7.29
C MET A 17 0.73 7.51 6.79
N ALA A 18 -0.30 7.81 7.56
CA ALA A 18 -1.66 7.49 7.15
C ALA A 18 -1.99 8.25 5.87
N GLY A 19 -2.47 7.50 4.88
CA GLY A 19 -2.81 8.07 3.57
C GLY A 19 -1.75 7.86 2.49
N VAL A 20 -0.55 7.38 2.84
CA VAL A 20 0.50 7.14 1.87
C VAL A 20 0.20 5.84 1.10
N PHE A 21 0.56 5.82 -0.17
CA PHE A 21 0.39 4.64 -1.02
C PHE A 21 1.69 3.88 -1.16
N ALA A 22 1.60 2.56 -1.28
CA ALA A 22 2.74 1.74 -1.61
C ALA A 22 3.03 1.89 -3.10
N ALA A 23 4.25 2.31 -3.45
CA ALA A 23 4.66 2.45 -4.84
C ALA A 23 5.45 1.22 -5.30
N ARG A 24 6.34 0.69 -4.45
CA ARG A 24 7.14 -0.48 -4.78
C ARG A 24 7.70 -1.11 -3.51
N LEU A 25 7.70 -2.44 -3.47
CA LEU A 25 8.39 -3.15 -2.41
C LEU A 25 9.86 -3.34 -2.80
N THR A 26 10.74 -3.19 -1.82
CA THR A 26 12.17 -3.42 -1.98
C THR A 26 12.62 -4.48 -0.98
N ALA A 27 13.85 -4.94 -1.12
CA ALA A 27 14.40 -5.96 -0.22
C ALA A 27 14.46 -5.48 1.23
N THR A 28 14.69 -4.19 1.45
CA THR A 28 14.88 -3.63 2.78
C THR A 28 13.74 -2.75 3.26
N GLY A 29 12.76 -2.51 2.41
CA GLY A 29 11.67 -1.62 2.78
C GLY A 29 10.65 -1.47 1.68
N MET A 30 10.23 -0.24 1.49
CA MET A 30 9.18 0.07 0.54
C MET A 30 9.39 1.50 0.02
N VAL A 31 9.16 1.70 -1.26
CA VAL A 31 9.02 3.05 -1.81
C VAL A 31 7.56 3.44 -1.64
N SER A 32 7.34 4.60 -1.01
CA SER A 32 5.99 5.10 -0.77
C SER A 32 5.79 6.44 -1.47
N THR A 33 4.54 6.78 -1.70
CA THR A 33 4.20 8.03 -2.36
C THR A 33 2.88 8.57 -1.81
N TRP A 34 2.77 9.90 -1.75
CA TRP A 34 1.51 10.55 -1.42
C TRP A 34 0.63 10.75 -2.65
N LYS A 35 1.19 10.51 -3.83
CA LYS A 35 0.48 10.74 -5.09
C LYS A 35 -0.14 9.44 -5.58
N ARG A 36 -1.46 9.45 -5.71
CA ARG A 36 -2.22 8.29 -6.16
C ARG A 36 -1.75 7.80 -7.53
N GLU A 37 -1.42 8.71 -8.42
CA GLU A 37 -0.99 8.37 -9.78
C GLU A 37 0.37 7.69 -9.84
N ARG A 38 1.14 7.76 -8.76
CA ARG A 38 2.44 7.11 -8.67
C ARG A 38 2.43 5.81 -7.89
N ALA A 39 1.27 5.47 -7.33
CA ALA A 39 1.13 4.23 -6.56
C ALA A 39 1.21 3.02 -7.49
N ALA A 40 1.72 1.91 -6.97
CA ALA A 40 1.71 0.65 -7.70
C ALA A 40 0.27 0.22 -7.94
N ARG A 41 0.00 -0.31 -9.12
CA ARG A 41 -1.33 -0.75 -9.51
C ARG A 41 -1.34 -2.26 -9.66
N TYR A 42 -2.30 -2.89 -9.04
CA TYR A 42 -2.44 -4.34 -9.05
C TYR A 42 -3.68 -4.72 -9.85
N ASP A 43 -3.60 -5.81 -10.58
CA ASP A 43 -4.68 -6.23 -11.48
C ASP A 43 -5.87 -6.82 -10.74
N SER A 44 -5.65 -7.34 -9.54
CA SER A 44 -6.73 -7.96 -8.78
C SER A 44 -6.71 -7.47 -7.34
N GLU A 45 -7.88 -7.53 -6.70
CA GLU A 45 -8.00 -7.21 -5.29
C GLU A 45 -7.18 -8.17 -4.44
N ASP A 46 -7.13 -9.44 -4.82
CA ASP A 46 -6.36 -10.44 -4.08
C ASP A 46 -4.87 -10.13 -4.08
N ASP A 47 -4.34 -9.68 -5.22
CA ASP A 47 -2.93 -9.30 -5.31
C ASP A 47 -2.64 -8.11 -4.40
N ALA A 48 -3.50 -7.11 -4.44
CA ALA A 48 -3.34 -5.92 -3.60
C ALA A 48 -3.47 -6.29 -2.11
N ALA A 49 -4.43 -7.15 -1.77
CA ALA A 49 -4.61 -7.60 -0.39
C ALA A 49 -3.40 -8.37 0.12
N THR A 50 -2.78 -9.18 -0.74
CA THR A 50 -1.57 -9.92 -0.38
C THR A 50 -0.44 -8.94 -0.04
N VAL A 51 -0.28 -7.89 -0.84
CA VAL A 51 0.73 -6.87 -0.58
C VAL A 51 0.44 -6.13 0.71
N ALA A 52 -0.83 -5.78 0.94
CA ALA A 52 -1.23 -5.09 2.17
C ALA A 52 -0.86 -5.91 3.41
N ARG A 53 -1.16 -7.22 3.40
CA ARG A 53 -0.82 -8.10 4.53
C ARG A 53 0.69 -8.21 4.72
N ARG A 54 1.45 -8.24 3.62
CA ARG A 54 2.91 -8.29 3.67
C ARG A 54 3.47 -7.02 4.29
N LEU A 55 2.90 -5.87 3.97
CA LEU A 55 3.32 -4.60 4.54
C LEU A 55 3.01 -4.51 6.03
N GLU A 56 1.85 -5.02 6.45
CA GLU A 56 1.50 -5.05 7.88
C GLU A 56 2.47 -5.91 8.67
N ARG A 57 2.95 -6.97 8.08
CA ARG A 57 3.92 -7.85 8.71
C ARG A 57 5.32 -7.21 8.75
N LYS A 58 5.68 -6.53 7.68
CA LYS A 58 6.99 -5.89 7.53
C LYS A 58 7.13 -4.63 8.39
N PHE A 59 6.06 -3.87 8.51
CA PHE A 59 6.02 -2.64 9.27
C PHE A 59 4.97 -2.76 10.37
N SER A 60 5.38 -3.33 11.51
CA SER A 60 4.45 -3.54 12.62
C SER A 60 3.93 -2.19 13.13
N GLY A 61 2.68 -2.19 13.55
CA GLY A 61 2.03 -0.94 13.97
C GLY A 61 1.36 -0.19 12.84
N THR A 62 1.41 -0.73 11.61
CA THR A 62 0.72 -0.12 10.47
C THR A 62 -0.45 -0.99 10.03
N THR A 63 -1.44 -0.35 9.43
CA THR A 63 -2.59 -1.02 8.83
C THR A 63 -2.69 -0.56 7.37
N TRP A 64 -2.79 -1.51 6.47
CA TRP A 64 -2.85 -1.24 5.04
C TRP A 64 -4.16 -1.74 4.46
N GLU A 65 -4.68 -1.02 3.49
CA GLU A 65 -5.96 -1.36 2.88
C GLU A 65 -5.85 -1.33 1.36
N VAL A 66 -6.77 -2.06 0.71
CA VAL A 66 -6.90 -2.02 -0.75
C VAL A 66 -7.80 -0.86 -1.11
N SER A 67 -7.36 -0.08 -2.09
CA SER A 67 -8.11 1.07 -2.58
C SER A 67 -8.29 0.94 -4.08
N HIS A 68 -9.42 1.39 -4.60
CA HIS A 68 -9.64 1.42 -6.04
C HIS A 68 -8.90 2.60 -6.65
N GLY A 69 -8.25 2.31 -7.78
CA GLY A 69 -7.45 3.29 -8.50
C GLY A 69 -8.23 4.22 -9.41
#